data_6944a6df607b50c1daed18ea3180bc40
#
_entry.id   6944a6df607b50c1daed18ea3180bc40
#
_cell.length_a   1.000
_cell.length_b   1.000
_cell.length_c   1.000
_cell.angle_alpha   90.00
_cell.angle_beta   90.00
_cell.angle_gamma   90.00
#
_symmetry.space_group_name_H-M   'P 1'
#
loop_
_entity.id
_entity.type
_entity.pdbx_description
1 polymer ?
#
loop_
_entity_poly.entity_id
_entity_poly.type
_entity_poly.pdbx_seq_one_letter_code
_entity_poly.pdbx_strand_id
1 'polypeptide(L)'
;MFDATRVLASAVVCLLLNFSCAVADDQSAFQTLLNTHSYSIEFQDGELRGPGADLILKDAAHAQFVALGEEHYNAIIPDITTALFSSLHERYGYDFFMTEQDPVMMETISSGPARGDLKKIQTLAQSYPMGFTFNSDEELQMLADIGRISAASEDAIWGCDQASGVTHILDELQAELTDPSARSAVDTLRLQSAEQEAVRDYSTGHYISDTSTETFTKLKSEVNAAKDSRASWLIDTIINSNRIFTFYHNGSNNILPGYYENNRFREEHLKDLCLAKYRAAEKTERFPKALMKFGSWHLFEGLSPTRIHTIGDFFSNIARFNGSDFLSIYFVSRPENPEESMKDYGFIWPFISDLDPGELALVDLREFRRYPNRALVEKAAGDEWKKLYKEDFVRLVYGYDMIFFVGTARSASFETVPPPD
;
A
#
# COMPACT_ATOMS: atom_id res chain seq x y z
N MET A 1 -73.55 -1.80 -5.19
CA MET A 1 -72.41 -2.35 -5.90
C MET A 1 -71.30 -1.33 -5.77
N PHE A 2 -70.47 -1.42 -4.75
CA PHE A 2 -69.35 -0.50 -4.56
C PHE A 2 -68.16 -0.93 -5.45
N ASP A 3 -67.64 0.00 -6.17
CA ASP A 3 -66.67 -0.17 -7.27
C ASP A 3 -65.32 -0.59 -6.71
N ALA A 4 -65.06 -1.89 -6.69
CA ALA A 4 -63.83 -2.52 -6.20
C ALA A 4 -62.57 -2.07 -6.98
N THR A 5 -62.71 -1.54 -8.17
CA THR A 5 -61.65 -1.07 -9.04
C THR A 5 -61.02 0.23 -8.57
N ARG A 6 -61.78 1.11 -7.92
CA ARG A 6 -61.23 2.39 -7.39
C ARG A 6 -60.44 2.19 -6.09
N VAL A 7 -60.77 1.18 -5.30
CA VAL A 7 -60.05 0.89 -4.06
C VAL A 7 -58.68 0.24 -4.35
N LEU A 8 -58.60 -0.62 -5.36
CA LEU A 8 -57.31 -1.22 -5.79
C LEU A 8 -56.33 -0.17 -6.39
N ALA A 9 -56.84 0.76 -7.22
CA ALA A 9 -56.02 1.81 -7.81
C ALA A 9 -55.43 2.75 -6.73
N SER A 10 -56.23 3.14 -5.72
CA SER A 10 -55.73 3.97 -4.61
C SER A 10 -54.70 3.24 -3.72
N ALA A 11 -54.87 1.93 -3.47
CA ALA A 11 -53.95 1.15 -2.67
C ALA A 11 -52.60 0.97 -3.39
N VAL A 12 -52.61 0.75 -4.72
CA VAL A 12 -51.38 0.62 -5.53
C VAL A 12 -50.60 1.94 -5.62
N VAL A 13 -51.32 3.07 -5.78
CA VAL A 13 -50.69 4.40 -5.81
C VAL A 13 -50.08 4.75 -4.42
N CYS A 14 -50.77 4.44 -3.31
CA CYS A 14 -50.23 4.63 -1.97
C CYS A 14 -49.02 3.71 -1.69
N LEU A 15 -48.97 2.47 -2.21
CA LEU A 15 -47.81 1.57 -2.10
C LEU A 15 -46.62 2.11 -2.91
N LEU A 16 -46.84 2.59 -4.13
CA LEU A 16 -45.80 3.14 -4.99
C LEU A 16 -45.25 4.46 -4.44
N LEU A 17 -46.11 5.33 -3.87
CA LEU A 17 -45.67 6.56 -3.23
C LEU A 17 -44.91 6.31 -1.92
N ASN A 18 -45.30 5.32 -1.13
CA ASN A 18 -44.55 4.95 0.08
C ASN A 18 -43.21 4.29 -0.25
N PHE A 19 -43.11 3.53 -1.34
CA PHE A 19 -41.80 2.97 -1.79
C PHE A 19 -40.86 4.07 -2.29
N SER A 20 -41.39 5.08 -3.05
CA SER A 20 -40.56 6.20 -3.50
C SER A 20 -40.12 7.13 -2.35
N CYS A 21 -40.96 7.36 -1.35
CA CYS A 21 -40.60 8.11 -0.16
C CYS A 21 -39.54 7.37 0.70
N ALA A 22 -39.70 6.05 0.87
CA ALA A 22 -38.75 5.26 1.66
C ALA A 22 -37.33 5.24 1.05
N VAL A 23 -37.23 5.15 -0.28
CA VAL A 23 -35.91 5.17 -0.98
C VAL A 23 -35.30 6.56 -0.93
N ALA A 24 -36.08 7.63 -1.04
CA ALA A 24 -35.58 9.01 -0.92
C ALA A 24 -35.16 9.34 0.53
N ASP A 25 -35.83 8.82 1.55
CA ASP A 25 -35.44 8.97 2.96
C ASP A 25 -34.11 8.25 3.28
N ASP A 26 -33.90 7.07 2.73
CA ASP A 26 -32.66 6.26 2.98
C ASP A 26 -31.43 6.90 2.31
N GLN A 27 -31.56 7.45 1.10
CA GLN A 27 -30.48 8.18 0.41
C GLN A 27 -30.14 9.48 1.14
N SER A 28 -31.14 10.20 1.62
CA SER A 28 -31.00 11.40 2.46
C SER A 28 -30.28 11.06 3.78
N ALA A 29 -30.61 9.94 4.39
CA ALA A 29 -30.00 9.50 5.65
C ALA A 29 -28.50 9.09 5.46
N PHE A 30 -28.15 8.40 4.37
CA PHE A 30 -26.77 8.10 4.04
C PHE A 30 -25.95 9.37 3.80
N GLN A 31 -26.49 10.31 3.00
CA GLN A 31 -25.84 11.58 2.74
C GLN A 31 -25.65 12.42 4.01
N THR A 32 -26.63 12.42 4.91
CA THR A 32 -26.51 13.07 6.21
C THR A 32 -25.40 12.45 7.05
N LEU A 33 -25.29 11.13 7.06
CA LEU A 33 -24.23 10.42 7.77
C LEU A 33 -22.85 10.75 7.17
N LEU A 34 -22.73 10.72 5.84
CA LEU A 34 -21.51 11.08 5.12
C LEU A 34 -21.07 12.51 5.45
N ASN A 35 -21.97 13.48 5.35
CA ASN A 35 -21.68 14.89 5.66
C ASN A 35 -21.26 15.09 7.12
N THR A 36 -21.80 14.30 8.05
CA THR A 36 -21.47 14.39 9.47
C THR A 36 -20.08 13.81 9.78
N HIS A 37 -19.63 12.84 9.01
CA HIS A 37 -18.37 12.12 9.24
C HIS A 37 -17.34 12.34 8.13
N SER A 38 -17.51 13.41 7.36
CA SER A 38 -16.52 13.95 6.44
C SER A 38 -15.89 15.21 7.04
N TYR A 39 -14.56 15.27 6.99
CA TYR A 39 -13.77 16.32 7.62
C TYR A 39 -12.84 16.95 6.58
N SER A 40 -12.78 18.26 6.51
CA SER A 40 -11.82 18.96 5.65
C SER A 40 -10.40 18.77 6.12
N ILE A 41 -9.48 18.71 5.17
CA ILE A 41 -8.03 18.72 5.40
C ILE A 41 -7.42 19.82 4.53
N GLU A 42 -6.47 20.54 5.08
CA GLU A 42 -5.62 21.48 4.36
C GLU A 42 -4.18 20.94 4.37
N PHE A 43 -3.53 20.97 3.21
CA PHE A 43 -2.12 20.66 3.09
C PHE A 43 -1.38 21.91 2.62
N GLN A 44 -0.63 22.52 3.52
CA GLN A 44 0.08 23.77 3.26
C GLN A 44 1.44 23.78 3.97
N ASP A 45 2.46 24.26 3.27
CA ASP A 45 3.82 24.39 3.82
C ASP A 45 4.41 23.09 4.40
N GLY A 46 4.03 21.95 3.83
CA GLY A 46 4.46 20.62 4.28
C GLY A 46 3.76 20.12 5.55
N GLU A 47 2.65 20.73 5.96
CA GLU A 47 1.86 20.34 7.13
C GLU A 47 0.41 20.02 6.76
N LEU A 48 -0.15 19.03 7.45
CA LEU A 48 -1.58 18.73 7.43
C LEU A 48 -2.28 19.49 8.56
N ARG A 49 -3.38 20.16 8.23
CA ARG A 49 -4.18 20.98 9.16
C ARG A 49 -5.67 20.70 8.99
N GLY A 50 -6.45 21.14 9.96
CA GLY A 50 -7.90 21.08 9.94
C GLY A 50 -8.48 19.86 10.65
N PRO A 51 -9.84 19.77 10.72
CA PRO A 51 -10.53 18.75 11.51
C PRO A 51 -10.16 17.30 11.15
N GLY A 52 -9.91 17.02 9.86
CA GLY A 52 -9.51 15.68 9.41
C GLY A 52 -8.10 15.32 9.87
N ALA A 53 -7.14 16.25 9.80
CA ALA A 53 -5.79 16.06 10.32
C ALA A 53 -5.78 15.86 11.84
N ASP A 54 -6.59 16.66 12.56
CA ASP A 54 -6.72 16.52 14.02
C ASP A 54 -7.30 15.16 14.42
N LEU A 55 -8.26 14.62 13.64
CA LEU A 55 -8.82 13.29 13.87
C LEU A 55 -7.77 12.19 13.67
N ILE A 56 -7.00 12.25 12.57
CA ILE A 56 -5.90 11.29 12.33
C ILE A 56 -4.92 11.31 13.48
N LEU A 57 -4.43 12.48 13.88
CA LEU A 57 -3.43 12.62 14.95
C LEU A 57 -3.96 12.17 16.30
N LYS A 58 -5.22 12.46 16.61
CA LYS A 58 -5.88 12.00 17.85
C LYS A 58 -5.89 10.47 17.94
N ASP A 59 -6.26 9.80 16.86
CA ASP A 59 -6.38 8.35 16.82
C ASP A 59 -4.99 7.68 16.77
N ALA A 60 -4.05 8.25 16.02
CA ALA A 60 -2.67 7.80 15.95
C ALA A 60 -1.93 7.86 17.31
N ALA A 61 -2.36 8.73 18.23
CA ALA A 61 -1.78 8.78 19.59
C ALA A 61 -1.91 7.44 20.33
N HIS A 62 -2.93 6.64 20.01
CA HIS A 62 -3.24 5.35 20.63
C HIS A 62 -2.81 4.17 19.76
N ALA A 63 -2.47 4.41 18.51
CA ALA A 63 -2.08 3.37 17.57
C ALA A 63 -0.58 3.05 17.68
N GLN A 64 -0.24 1.77 17.50
CA GLN A 64 1.14 1.34 17.34
C GLN A 64 1.57 1.44 15.87
N PHE A 65 0.64 1.20 14.95
CA PHE A 65 0.86 1.32 13.51
C PHE A 65 -0.21 2.21 12.90
N VAL A 66 0.23 3.14 12.05
CA VAL A 66 -0.64 3.91 11.16
C VAL A 66 -0.35 3.40 9.73
N ALA A 67 -1.37 2.94 9.02
CA ALA A 67 -1.26 2.29 7.74
C ALA A 67 -1.92 3.15 6.64
N LEU A 68 -1.14 3.55 5.64
CA LEU A 68 -1.55 4.36 4.50
C LEU A 68 -1.63 3.48 3.26
N GLY A 69 -2.86 3.13 2.86
CA GLY A 69 -3.14 2.38 1.64
C GLY A 69 -3.19 3.30 0.42
N GLU A 70 -2.14 3.32 -0.38
CA GLU A 70 -1.96 4.28 -1.45
C GLU A 70 -2.53 3.87 -2.81
N GLU A 71 -2.76 4.88 -3.65
CA GLU A 71 -2.77 4.78 -5.11
C GLU A 71 -1.36 5.08 -5.62
N HIS A 72 -0.73 4.11 -6.27
CA HIS A 72 0.63 4.25 -6.78
C HIS A 72 0.74 5.40 -7.80
N TYR A 73 1.88 6.09 -7.82
CA TYR A 73 2.22 7.17 -8.76
C TYR A 73 1.31 8.40 -8.68
N ASN A 74 0.65 8.63 -7.56
CA ASN A 74 -0.02 9.88 -7.27
C ASN A 74 0.92 10.83 -6.51
N ALA A 75 1.37 11.89 -7.17
CA ALA A 75 2.44 12.79 -6.71
C ALA A 75 2.19 13.43 -5.32
N ILE A 76 0.94 13.62 -4.90
CA ILE A 76 0.64 14.25 -3.61
C ILE A 76 0.78 13.29 -2.42
N ILE A 77 0.67 11.97 -2.64
CA ILE A 77 0.67 10.99 -1.55
C ILE A 77 2.01 10.92 -0.81
N PRO A 78 3.18 10.92 -1.48
CA PRO A 78 4.48 11.01 -0.81
C PRO A 78 4.64 12.25 0.06
N ASP A 79 4.16 13.41 -0.40
CA ASP A 79 4.21 14.67 0.37
C ASP A 79 3.35 14.58 1.64
N ILE A 80 2.12 14.09 1.52
CA ILE A 80 1.21 13.87 2.65
C ILE A 80 1.81 12.83 3.63
N THR A 81 2.41 11.77 3.11
CA THR A 81 3.07 10.75 3.91
C THR A 81 4.21 11.34 4.74
N THR A 82 5.04 12.18 4.12
CA THR A 82 6.14 12.88 4.80
C THR A 82 5.62 13.80 5.91
N ALA A 83 4.59 14.61 5.63
CA ALA A 83 3.98 15.51 6.61
C ALA A 83 3.39 14.74 7.81
N LEU A 84 2.71 13.64 7.51
CA LEU A 84 2.14 12.79 8.56
C LEU A 84 3.23 12.11 9.39
N PHE A 85 4.26 11.54 8.74
CA PHE A 85 5.38 10.92 9.44
C PHE A 85 6.10 11.91 10.36
N SER A 86 6.35 13.14 9.89
CA SER A 86 6.95 14.20 10.70
C SER A 86 6.12 14.49 11.96
N SER A 87 4.81 14.66 11.78
CA SER A 87 3.89 14.93 12.91
C SER A 87 3.81 13.76 13.89
N LEU A 88 3.79 12.52 13.40
CA LEU A 88 3.74 11.30 14.21
C LEU A 88 5.05 11.06 14.96
N HIS A 89 6.19 11.28 14.30
CA HIS A 89 7.51 11.19 14.92
C HIS A 89 7.66 12.18 16.08
N GLU A 90 7.38 13.45 15.81
CA GLU A 90 7.54 14.52 16.79
C GLU A 90 6.63 14.35 18.02
N ARG A 91 5.38 13.94 17.80
CA ARG A 91 4.36 13.94 18.87
C ARG A 91 4.23 12.62 19.59
N TYR A 92 4.45 11.49 18.90
CA TYR A 92 4.07 10.17 19.41
C TYR A 92 5.16 9.10 19.29
N GLY A 93 6.36 9.45 18.80
CA GLY A 93 7.51 8.54 18.72
C GLY A 93 7.34 7.46 17.65
N TYR A 94 6.85 7.83 16.47
CA TYR A 94 6.89 6.94 15.31
C TYR A 94 8.28 7.03 14.69
N ASP A 95 9.16 6.11 15.05
CA ASP A 95 10.57 6.15 14.65
C ASP A 95 10.86 5.31 13.40
N PHE A 96 9.89 4.50 12.97
CA PHE A 96 10.06 3.58 11.85
C PHE A 96 9.05 3.82 10.72
N PHE A 97 9.51 3.58 9.50
CA PHE A 97 8.72 3.66 8.28
C PHE A 97 8.81 2.34 7.51
N MET A 98 7.67 1.69 7.31
CA MET A 98 7.53 0.47 6.51
C MET A 98 7.00 0.81 5.12
N THR A 99 7.65 0.34 4.07
CA THR A 99 7.24 0.69 2.71
C THR A 99 7.34 -0.50 1.76
N GLU A 100 6.49 -0.48 0.74
CA GLU A 100 6.45 -1.46 -0.36
C GLU A 100 7.62 -1.23 -1.34
N GLN A 101 8.83 -1.41 -0.84
CA GLN A 101 10.08 -1.19 -1.56
C GLN A 101 11.03 -2.37 -1.33
N ASP A 102 12.02 -2.47 -2.21
CA ASP A 102 13.12 -3.44 -2.12
C ASP A 102 13.83 -3.39 -0.76
N PRO A 103 13.96 -4.52 -0.04
CA PRO A 103 14.56 -4.54 1.30
C PRO A 103 16.05 -4.20 1.31
N VAL A 104 16.82 -4.60 0.28
CA VAL A 104 18.26 -4.36 0.22
C VAL A 104 18.54 -2.89 -0.10
N MET A 105 17.78 -2.31 -1.04
CA MET A 105 17.90 -0.90 -1.35
C MET A 105 17.49 -0.03 -0.15
N MET A 106 16.39 -0.38 0.55
CA MET A 106 15.97 0.36 1.73
C MET A 106 17.00 0.27 2.87
N GLU A 107 17.66 -0.84 3.09
CA GLU A 107 18.79 -0.91 4.03
C GLU A 107 19.93 0.01 3.62
N THR A 108 20.26 0.06 2.33
CA THR A 108 21.32 0.93 1.79
C THR A 108 21.03 2.41 2.07
N ILE A 109 19.78 2.86 1.93
CA ILE A 109 19.41 4.26 2.18
C ILE A 109 19.07 4.55 3.64
N SER A 110 18.67 3.55 4.41
CA SER A 110 18.30 3.70 5.83
C SER A 110 19.50 3.83 6.76
N SER A 111 20.56 3.08 6.52
CA SER A 111 21.75 3.03 7.39
C SER A 111 23.02 3.55 6.73
N GLY A 112 23.01 3.72 5.41
CA GLY A 112 24.17 4.10 4.61
C GLY A 112 24.40 5.61 4.47
N PRO A 113 25.43 6.02 3.72
CA PRO A 113 25.76 7.42 3.49
C PRO A 113 24.74 8.19 2.65
N ALA A 114 23.77 7.51 2.04
CA ALA A 114 22.66 8.10 1.29
C ALA A 114 21.50 8.55 2.17
N ARG A 115 21.49 8.14 3.45
CA ARG A 115 20.41 8.46 4.37
C ARG A 115 20.17 9.96 4.47
N GLY A 116 18.94 10.40 4.19
CA GLY A 116 18.54 11.78 4.25
C GLY A 116 19.13 12.69 3.14
N ASP A 117 19.86 12.12 2.19
CA ASP A 117 20.51 12.86 1.10
C ASP A 117 19.85 12.49 -0.24
N LEU A 118 18.90 13.34 -0.67
CA LEU A 118 18.17 13.17 -1.93
C LEU A 118 19.10 12.94 -3.12
N LYS A 119 20.18 13.72 -3.23
CA LYS A 119 21.09 13.62 -4.38
C LYS A 119 21.77 12.26 -4.46
N LYS A 120 22.12 11.68 -3.31
CA LYS A 120 22.70 10.33 -3.28
C LYS A 120 21.65 9.26 -3.56
N ILE A 121 20.43 9.41 -3.06
CA ILE A 121 19.31 8.51 -3.38
C ILE A 121 19.01 8.56 -4.89
N GLN A 122 18.95 9.74 -5.49
CA GLN A 122 18.80 9.91 -6.94
C GLN A 122 19.95 9.24 -7.72
N THR A 123 21.18 9.36 -7.23
CA THR A 123 22.34 8.68 -7.84
C THR A 123 22.21 7.16 -7.76
N LEU A 124 21.73 6.62 -6.64
CA LEU A 124 21.45 5.18 -6.51
C LEU A 124 20.35 4.74 -7.47
N ALA A 125 19.24 5.50 -7.57
CA ALA A 125 18.15 5.20 -8.48
C ALA A 125 18.58 5.23 -9.96
N GLN A 126 19.47 6.14 -10.33
CA GLN A 126 20.09 6.19 -11.68
C GLN A 126 21.05 5.01 -11.93
N SER A 127 21.80 4.60 -10.90
CA SER A 127 22.78 3.50 -11.00
C SER A 127 22.08 2.13 -11.03
N TYR A 128 20.96 2.02 -10.35
CA TYR A 128 20.15 0.80 -10.23
C TYR A 128 18.69 1.10 -10.55
N PRO A 129 18.35 1.26 -11.85
CA PRO A 129 17.01 1.71 -12.26
C PRO A 129 15.88 0.79 -11.79
N MET A 130 16.19 -0.48 -11.55
CA MET A 130 15.26 -1.50 -11.04
C MET A 130 15.42 -1.75 -9.53
N GLY A 131 16.26 -0.99 -8.82
CA GLY A 131 16.50 -1.15 -7.38
C GLY A 131 15.42 -0.53 -6.50
N PHE A 132 14.49 0.23 -7.07
CA PHE A 132 13.34 0.81 -6.39
C PHE A 132 12.06 0.31 -7.06
N THR A 133 11.12 -0.20 -6.29
CA THR A 133 9.79 -0.59 -6.79
C THR A 133 9.02 0.64 -7.28
N PHE A 134 9.06 1.72 -6.50
CA PHE A 134 8.52 3.03 -6.85
C PHE A 134 9.67 4.05 -6.83
N ASN A 135 9.93 4.68 -7.96
CA ASN A 135 11.10 5.54 -8.20
C ASN A 135 10.75 6.92 -8.75
N SER A 136 9.52 7.38 -8.54
CA SER A 136 9.16 8.76 -8.89
C SER A 136 9.98 9.76 -8.07
N ASP A 137 10.12 10.99 -8.57
CA ASP A 137 10.90 12.02 -7.90
C ASP A 137 10.32 12.34 -6.52
N GLU A 138 8.99 12.29 -6.37
CA GLU A 138 8.28 12.51 -5.10
C GLU A 138 8.55 11.36 -4.11
N GLU A 139 8.60 10.11 -4.57
CA GLU A 139 8.96 8.96 -3.73
C GLU A 139 10.40 9.05 -3.24
N LEU A 140 11.34 9.38 -4.12
CA LEU A 140 12.75 9.56 -3.75
C LEU A 140 12.93 10.72 -2.76
N GLN A 141 12.17 11.82 -2.94
CA GLN A 141 12.15 12.94 -2.01
C GLN A 141 11.60 12.54 -0.64
N MET A 142 10.47 11.81 -0.60
CA MET A 142 9.88 11.29 0.63
C MET A 142 10.87 10.41 1.39
N LEU A 143 11.55 9.49 0.72
CA LEU A 143 12.55 8.61 1.36
C LEU A 143 13.71 9.41 1.96
N ALA A 144 14.17 10.48 1.27
CA ALA A 144 15.18 11.38 1.80
C ALA A 144 14.68 12.14 3.05
N ASP A 145 13.46 12.66 3.00
CA ASP A 145 12.87 13.42 4.09
C ASP A 145 12.65 12.53 5.34
N ILE A 146 12.09 11.35 5.17
CA ILE A 146 11.92 10.37 6.25
C ILE A 146 13.27 9.97 6.85
N GLY A 147 14.30 9.75 6.01
CA GLY A 147 15.66 9.47 6.48
C GLY A 147 16.26 10.61 7.32
N ARG A 148 15.90 11.87 7.05
CA ARG A 148 16.32 13.03 7.86
C ARG A 148 15.52 13.13 9.16
N ILE A 149 14.21 12.96 9.10
CA ILE A 149 13.32 13.04 10.26
C ILE A 149 13.71 11.97 11.28
N SER A 150 13.90 10.73 10.85
CA SER A 150 14.24 9.58 11.68
C SER A 150 15.74 9.43 11.97
N ALA A 151 16.54 10.47 11.82
CA ALA A 151 18.01 10.40 11.90
C ALA A 151 18.58 9.82 13.20
N ALA A 152 17.81 9.88 14.29
CA ALA A 152 18.21 9.32 15.58
C ALA A 152 18.04 7.80 15.69
N SER A 153 17.21 7.19 14.85
CA SER A 153 16.88 5.76 14.89
C SER A 153 17.71 5.01 13.84
N GLU A 154 18.44 3.99 14.25
CA GLU A 154 19.13 3.13 13.30
C GLU A 154 18.13 2.30 12.50
N ASP A 155 18.41 2.08 11.20
CA ASP A 155 17.59 1.24 10.31
C ASP A 155 16.10 1.61 10.36
N ALA A 156 15.79 2.90 10.20
CA ALA A 156 14.44 3.44 10.39
C ALA A 156 13.50 3.19 9.20
N ILE A 157 14.03 2.95 7.98
CA ILE A 157 13.23 2.70 6.76
C ILE A 157 13.31 1.22 6.44
N TRP A 158 12.17 0.53 6.46
CA TRP A 158 12.06 -0.91 6.22
C TRP A 158 11.44 -1.19 4.86
N GLY A 159 12.24 -1.73 3.94
CA GLY A 159 11.75 -2.28 2.68
C GLY A 159 11.09 -3.63 2.91
N CYS A 160 9.85 -3.76 2.48
CA CYS A 160 9.02 -4.92 2.79
C CYS A 160 8.37 -5.53 1.54
N ASP A 161 9.02 -5.43 0.38
CA ASP A 161 8.52 -6.04 -0.86
C ASP A 161 9.57 -6.96 -1.51
N GLN A 162 9.19 -7.64 -2.59
CA GLN A 162 10.14 -8.34 -3.43
C GLN A 162 11.04 -7.34 -4.17
N ALA A 163 12.26 -7.75 -4.46
CA ALA A 163 13.16 -6.99 -5.31
C ALA A 163 12.70 -7.03 -6.78
N SER A 164 12.65 -5.88 -7.44
CA SER A 164 12.35 -5.78 -8.87
C SER A 164 13.61 -5.93 -9.74
N GLY A 165 14.76 -5.48 -9.24
CA GLY A 165 16.08 -5.69 -9.85
C GLY A 165 16.99 -6.56 -8.97
N VAL A 166 18.05 -7.09 -9.54
CA VAL A 166 19.00 -7.92 -8.80
C VAL A 166 20.43 -7.42 -8.84
N THR A 167 20.75 -6.47 -9.73
CA THR A 167 22.13 -6.00 -9.92
C THR A 167 22.72 -5.44 -8.63
N HIS A 168 22.01 -4.60 -7.89
CA HIS A 168 22.47 -4.04 -6.63
C HIS A 168 22.64 -5.11 -5.55
N ILE A 169 21.80 -6.15 -5.54
CA ILE A 169 21.90 -7.28 -4.61
C ILE A 169 23.14 -8.12 -4.94
N LEU A 170 23.39 -8.34 -6.23
CA LEU A 170 24.59 -9.08 -6.68
C LEU A 170 25.88 -8.29 -6.45
N ASP A 171 25.86 -6.95 -6.56
CA ASP A 171 26.99 -6.09 -6.20
C ASP A 171 27.33 -6.22 -4.70
N GLU A 172 26.32 -6.19 -3.83
CA GLU A 172 26.52 -6.39 -2.40
C GLU A 172 27.00 -7.82 -2.09
N LEU A 173 26.36 -8.83 -2.69
CA LEU A 173 26.78 -10.22 -2.55
C LEU A 173 28.23 -10.42 -2.98
N GLN A 174 28.66 -9.79 -4.08
CA GLN A 174 30.02 -9.82 -4.56
C GLN A 174 31.02 -9.25 -3.54
N ALA A 175 30.62 -8.21 -2.81
CA ALA A 175 31.45 -7.60 -1.77
C ALA A 175 31.61 -8.48 -0.51
N GLU A 176 30.59 -9.27 -0.16
CA GLU A 176 30.57 -10.19 0.97
C GLU A 176 31.45 -11.43 0.76
N LEU A 177 31.71 -11.80 -0.49
CA LEU A 177 32.40 -13.06 -0.82
C LEU A 177 33.92 -12.91 -0.87
N THR A 178 34.60 -13.90 -0.33
CA THR A 178 36.09 -14.01 -0.38
C THR A 178 36.57 -15.12 -1.31
N ASP A 179 35.75 -16.17 -1.54
CA ASP A 179 36.10 -17.28 -2.43
C ASP A 179 36.09 -16.85 -3.91
N PRO A 180 37.19 -17.02 -4.67
CA PRO A 180 37.26 -16.60 -6.07
C PRO A 180 36.25 -17.31 -6.98
N SER A 181 35.91 -18.58 -6.70
CA SER A 181 34.98 -19.35 -7.51
C SER A 181 33.56 -18.85 -7.33
N ALA A 182 33.15 -18.61 -6.07
CA ALA A 182 31.84 -18.01 -5.74
C ALA A 182 31.71 -16.59 -6.32
N ARG A 183 32.76 -15.78 -6.20
CA ARG A 183 32.80 -14.44 -6.82
C ARG A 183 32.63 -14.50 -8.34
N SER A 184 33.27 -15.45 -9.03
CA SER A 184 33.13 -15.60 -10.48
C SER A 184 31.71 -15.99 -10.90
N ALA A 185 31.06 -16.85 -10.12
CA ALA A 185 29.65 -17.22 -10.36
C ALA A 185 28.71 -16.01 -10.22
N VAL A 186 28.85 -15.20 -9.16
CA VAL A 186 28.09 -13.98 -8.93
C VAL A 186 28.35 -12.96 -10.03
N ASP A 187 29.62 -12.73 -10.42
CA ASP A 187 30.01 -11.73 -11.43
C ASP A 187 29.35 -12.00 -12.79
N THR A 188 29.23 -13.28 -13.16
CA THR A 188 28.53 -13.66 -14.40
C THR A 188 27.08 -13.19 -14.42
N LEU A 189 26.32 -13.44 -13.34
CA LEU A 189 24.92 -13.02 -13.26
C LEU A 189 24.79 -11.51 -13.12
N ARG A 190 25.70 -10.89 -12.37
CA ARG A 190 25.76 -9.44 -12.18
C ARG A 190 25.93 -8.67 -13.50
N LEU A 191 26.83 -9.13 -14.37
CA LEU A 191 27.02 -8.51 -15.68
C LEU A 191 25.80 -8.67 -16.58
N GLN A 192 25.17 -9.85 -16.57
CA GLN A 192 23.95 -10.10 -17.33
C GLN A 192 22.77 -9.25 -16.84
N SER A 193 22.57 -9.17 -15.52
CA SER A 193 21.51 -8.36 -14.94
C SER A 193 21.72 -6.87 -15.20
N ALA A 194 22.95 -6.37 -15.06
CA ALA A 194 23.26 -4.97 -15.31
C ALA A 194 23.00 -4.56 -16.77
N GLU A 195 23.31 -5.42 -17.72
CA GLU A 195 23.02 -5.17 -19.14
C GLU A 195 21.51 -5.10 -19.41
N GLN A 196 20.73 -6.02 -18.87
CA GLN A 196 19.29 -6.05 -19.08
C GLN A 196 18.54 -4.95 -18.31
N GLU A 197 18.88 -4.72 -17.04
CA GLU A 197 18.25 -3.69 -16.22
C GLU A 197 18.55 -2.26 -16.71
N ALA A 198 19.68 -2.04 -17.39
CA ALA A 198 20.02 -0.75 -18.00
C ALA A 198 19.08 -0.37 -19.16
N VAL A 199 18.51 -1.34 -19.86
CA VAL A 199 17.58 -1.09 -20.99
C VAL A 199 16.23 -0.56 -20.49
N ARG A 200 15.83 -0.89 -19.26
CA ARG A 200 14.56 -0.49 -18.62
C ARG A 200 13.31 -0.84 -19.42
N ASP A 201 13.38 -1.82 -20.27
CA ASP A 201 12.24 -2.21 -21.10
C ASP A 201 11.36 -3.22 -20.35
N TYR A 202 10.31 -2.71 -19.71
CA TYR A 202 9.32 -3.55 -19.00
C TYR A 202 8.50 -4.43 -19.97
N SER A 203 8.49 -4.13 -21.27
CA SER A 203 7.80 -4.94 -22.28
C SER A 203 8.56 -6.20 -22.61
N THR A 204 9.87 -6.23 -22.44
CA THR A 204 10.74 -7.39 -22.68
C THR A 204 10.96 -8.26 -21.43
N GLY A 205 10.35 -7.86 -20.28
CA GLY A 205 10.49 -8.56 -19.00
C GLY A 205 11.65 -8.06 -18.15
N HIS A 206 11.64 -8.47 -16.89
CA HIS A 206 12.70 -8.16 -15.94
C HIS A 206 13.70 -9.29 -15.86
N TYR A 207 14.99 -9.00 -15.73
CA TYR A 207 16.02 -10.04 -15.58
C TYR A 207 15.65 -11.07 -14.51
N ILE A 208 15.10 -10.60 -13.39
CA ILE A 208 14.68 -11.46 -12.28
C ILE A 208 13.55 -12.43 -12.67
N SER A 209 12.63 -12.04 -13.55
CA SER A 209 11.52 -12.90 -13.99
C SER A 209 11.90 -13.80 -15.16
N ASP A 210 12.82 -13.35 -16.01
CA ASP A 210 13.25 -14.08 -17.21
C ASP A 210 14.30 -15.14 -16.89
N THR A 211 15.02 -14.98 -15.77
CA THR A 211 16.01 -15.95 -15.30
C THR A 211 15.32 -17.09 -14.55
N SER A 212 15.70 -18.33 -14.86
CA SER A 212 15.09 -19.49 -14.20
C SER A 212 15.44 -19.57 -12.71
N THR A 213 14.50 -20.07 -11.91
CA THR A 213 14.73 -20.30 -10.47
C THR A 213 15.89 -21.27 -10.21
N GLU A 214 16.13 -22.21 -11.13
CA GLU A 214 17.26 -23.14 -11.08
C GLU A 214 18.61 -22.41 -11.13
N THR A 215 18.70 -21.32 -11.91
CA THR A 215 19.93 -20.51 -12.01
C THR A 215 20.29 -19.91 -10.66
N PHE A 216 19.32 -19.30 -9.96
CA PHE A 216 19.56 -18.72 -8.64
C PHE A 216 19.76 -19.78 -7.55
N THR A 217 19.08 -20.93 -7.66
CA THR A 217 19.30 -22.07 -6.76
C THR A 217 20.70 -22.66 -6.95
N LYS A 218 21.19 -22.72 -8.19
CA LYS A 218 22.56 -23.12 -8.48
C LYS A 218 23.56 -22.12 -7.90
N LEU A 219 23.34 -20.81 -8.07
CA LEU A 219 24.15 -19.77 -7.42
C LEU A 219 24.24 -20.00 -5.91
N LYS A 220 23.12 -20.29 -5.24
CA LYS A 220 23.09 -20.60 -3.80
C LYS A 220 24.02 -21.76 -3.45
N SER A 221 24.03 -22.81 -4.27
CA SER A 221 24.87 -23.97 -4.09
C SER A 221 26.37 -23.67 -4.33
N GLU A 222 26.67 -22.84 -5.32
CA GLU A 222 28.04 -22.46 -5.69
C GLU A 222 28.66 -21.50 -4.66
N VAL A 223 27.88 -20.54 -4.15
CA VAL A 223 28.30 -19.63 -3.08
C VAL A 223 28.47 -20.37 -1.75
N ASN A 224 27.63 -21.38 -1.50
CA ASN A 224 27.67 -22.21 -0.28
C ASN A 224 27.79 -21.37 1.01
N ALA A 225 27.03 -20.27 1.07
CA ALA A 225 27.03 -19.36 2.20
C ALA A 225 26.53 -20.04 3.48
N ALA A 226 27.11 -19.67 4.62
CA ALA A 226 26.63 -20.16 5.90
C ALA A 226 25.15 -19.77 6.09
N LYS A 227 24.37 -20.70 6.65
CA LYS A 227 22.98 -20.41 7.00
C LYS A 227 22.93 -19.18 7.93
N ASP A 228 21.95 -18.33 7.71
CA ASP A 228 21.74 -17.09 8.46
C ASP A 228 22.84 -16.01 8.26
N SER A 229 23.73 -16.18 7.27
CA SER A 229 24.68 -15.14 6.86
C SER A 229 24.03 -14.11 5.95
N ARG A 230 24.65 -12.91 5.84
CA ARG A 230 24.21 -11.87 4.90
C ARG A 230 24.16 -12.39 3.46
N ALA A 231 25.18 -13.10 3.00
CA ALA A 231 25.22 -13.70 1.68
C ALA A 231 24.07 -14.69 1.44
N SER A 232 23.73 -15.53 2.42
CA SER A 232 22.56 -16.42 2.32
C SER A 232 21.25 -15.63 2.19
N TRP A 233 21.07 -14.58 3.00
CA TRP A 233 19.88 -13.74 2.98
C TRP A 233 19.73 -13.00 1.63
N LEU A 234 20.79 -12.44 1.08
CA LEU A 234 20.79 -11.78 -0.23
C LEU A 234 20.33 -12.74 -1.34
N ILE A 235 20.88 -13.97 -1.37
CA ILE A 235 20.49 -14.97 -2.36
C ILE A 235 19.03 -15.42 -2.16
N ASP A 236 18.59 -15.60 -0.93
CA ASP A 236 17.19 -15.97 -0.63
C ASP A 236 16.21 -14.86 -1.02
N THR A 237 16.60 -13.59 -0.88
CA THR A 237 15.83 -12.44 -1.38
C THR A 237 15.66 -12.52 -2.90
N ILE A 238 16.73 -12.78 -3.65
CA ILE A 238 16.65 -12.98 -5.11
C ILE A 238 15.74 -14.16 -5.46
N ILE A 239 15.91 -15.31 -4.81
CA ILE A 239 15.11 -16.52 -5.10
C ILE A 239 13.63 -16.29 -4.81
N ASN A 240 13.27 -15.66 -3.68
CA ASN A 240 11.89 -15.37 -3.32
C ASN A 240 11.26 -14.39 -4.30
N SER A 241 11.98 -13.32 -4.65
CA SER A 241 11.51 -12.33 -5.63
C SER A 241 11.31 -12.96 -7.02
N ASN A 242 12.28 -13.78 -7.48
CA ASN A 242 12.14 -14.54 -8.72
C ASN A 242 10.88 -15.43 -8.72
N ARG A 243 10.62 -16.15 -7.63
CA ARG A 243 9.41 -16.99 -7.52
C ARG A 243 8.13 -16.18 -7.59
N ILE A 244 8.06 -15.01 -6.94
CA ILE A 244 6.90 -14.12 -6.99
C ILE A 244 6.65 -13.68 -8.43
N PHE A 245 7.66 -13.19 -9.15
CA PHE A 245 7.54 -12.79 -10.54
C PHE A 245 7.21 -13.96 -11.48
N THR A 246 7.80 -15.14 -11.25
CA THR A 246 7.52 -16.35 -12.04
C THR A 246 6.05 -16.78 -11.88
N PHE A 247 5.49 -16.73 -10.68
CA PHE A 247 4.07 -16.96 -10.43
C PHE A 247 3.21 -15.91 -11.14
N TYR A 248 3.61 -14.63 -11.08
CA TYR A 248 2.89 -13.56 -11.75
C TYR A 248 2.84 -13.76 -13.27
N HIS A 249 3.97 -14.03 -13.90
CA HIS A 249 4.03 -14.23 -15.36
C HIS A 249 3.39 -15.55 -15.83
N ASN A 250 3.54 -16.65 -15.11
CA ASN A 250 3.06 -17.97 -15.51
C ASN A 250 1.62 -18.26 -15.05
N GLY A 251 1.15 -17.63 -14.00
CA GLY A 251 -0.16 -17.86 -13.41
C GLY A 251 -1.13 -16.69 -13.53
N SER A 252 -0.65 -15.57 -14.03
CA SER A 252 -1.27 -14.28 -13.89
C SER A 252 -2.51 -14.04 -14.74
N ASN A 253 -2.80 -14.85 -15.67
CA ASN A 253 -3.96 -14.59 -16.53
C ASN A 253 -5.30 -14.74 -15.81
N ASN A 254 -5.39 -14.23 -14.56
CA ASN A 254 -6.59 -14.21 -13.70
C ASN A 254 -7.20 -15.61 -13.46
N ILE A 255 -6.40 -16.66 -13.63
CA ILE A 255 -6.86 -18.05 -13.46
C ILE A 255 -6.48 -18.50 -12.05
N LEU A 256 -7.50 -18.64 -11.19
CA LEU A 256 -7.34 -19.41 -9.95
C LEU A 256 -6.89 -20.83 -10.30
N PRO A 257 -5.93 -21.45 -9.58
CA PRO A 257 -5.38 -21.03 -8.28
C PRO A 257 -4.12 -20.17 -8.34
N GLY A 258 -3.45 -20.00 -9.51
CA GLY A 258 -2.15 -19.35 -9.61
C GLY A 258 -2.10 -17.91 -9.06
N TYR A 259 -3.14 -17.12 -9.35
CA TYR A 259 -3.27 -15.75 -8.82
C TYR A 259 -3.34 -15.74 -7.28
N TYR A 260 -4.13 -16.65 -6.68
CA TYR A 260 -4.23 -16.78 -5.24
C TYR A 260 -2.91 -17.22 -4.60
N GLU A 261 -2.24 -18.21 -5.20
CA GLU A 261 -0.96 -18.73 -4.69
C GLU A 261 0.14 -17.68 -4.76
N ASN A 262 0.19 -16.89 -5.84
CA ASN A 262 1.13 -15.78 -5.97
C ASN A 262 0.93 -14.73 -4.88
N ASN A 263 -0.29 -14.19 -4.77
CA ASN A 263 -0.59 -13.18 -3.76
C ASN A 263 -0.32 -13.69 -2.34
N ARG A 264 -0.67 -14.96 -2.04
CA ARG A 264 -0.37 -15.56 -0.74
C ARG A 264 1.13 -15.63 -0.48
N PHE A 265 1.91 -16.09 -1.44
CA PHE A 265 3.36 -16.21 -1.29
C PHE A 265 4.02 -14.82 -1.14
N ARG A 266 3.57 -13.83 -1.93
CA ARG A 266 4.05 -12.46 -1.81
C ARG A 266 3.73 -11.88 -0.43
N GLU A 267 2.50 -11.99 0.04
CA GLU A 267 2.10 -11.47 1.36
C GLU A 267 2.85 -12.12 2.53
N GLU A 268 3.13 -13.43 2.47
CA GLU A 268 3.96 -14.09 3.48
C GLU A 268 5.39 -13.52 3.45
N HIS A 269 5.95 -13.28 2.25
CA HIS A 269 7.27 -12.67 2.11
C HIS A 269 7.32 -11.24 2.68
N LEU A 270 6.33 -10.41 2.39
CA LEU A 270 6.21 -9.05 2.95
C LEU A 270 6.17 -9.09 4.49
N LYS A 271 5.35 -9.97 5.05
CA LYS A 271 5.23 -10.15 6.51
C LYS A 271 6.55 -10.59 7.14
N ASP A 272 7.25 -11.55 6.53
CA ASP A 272 8.53 -12.06 7.04
C ASP A 272 9.60 -10.97 7.07
N LEU A 273 9.70 -10.16 6.02
CA LEU A 273 10.64 -9.03 5.94
C LEU A 273 10.37 -8.00 7.02
N CYS A 274 9.13 -7.50 7.11
CA CYS A 274 8.74 -6.50 8.09
C CYS A 274 8.83 -7.05 9.52
N LEU A 275 8.44 -8.30 9.76
CA LEU A 275 8.52 -8.93 11.08
C LEU A 275 9.96 -9.05 11.56
N ALA A 276 10.91 -9.37 10.67
CA ALA A 276 12.31 -9.44 11.02
C ALA A 276 12.84 -8.09 11.51
N LYS A 277 12.49 -6.99 10.81
CA LYS A 277 12.83 -5.62 11.18
C LYS A 277 12.16 -5.19 12.48
N TYR A 278 10.86 -5.45 12.62
CA TYR A 278 10.10 -5.18 13.83
C TYR A 278 10.73 -5.84 15.06
N ARG A 279 11.08 -7.13 14.97
CA ARG A 279 11.75 -7.86 16.05
C ARG A 279 13.17 -7.37 16.35
N ALA A 280 13.87 -6.85 15.35
CA ALA A 280 15.16 -6.20 15.59
C ALA A 280 14.97 -4.90 16.39
N ALA A 281 13.99 -4.09 16.04
CA ALA A 281 13.64 -2.86 16.75
C ALA A 281 13.13 -3.13 18.18
N GLU A 282 12.37 -4.21 18.43
CA GLU A 282 11.90 -4.60 19.77
C GLU A 282 13.05 -4.86 20.78
N LYS A 283 14.27 -5.09 20.31
CA LYS A 283 15.44 -5.26 21.23
C LYS A 283 15.86 -3.97 21.90
N THR A 284 15.57 -2.84 21.30
CA THR A 284 15.93 -1.51 21.77
C THR A 284 14.74 -0.69 22.25
N GLU A 285 13.56 -0.95 21.70
CA GLU A 285 12.35 -0.20 21.98
C GLU A 285 11.16 -1.15 22.19
N ARG A 286 10.49 -1.02 23.34
CA ARG A 286 9.30 -1.80 23.61
C ARG A 286 8.11 -1.31 22.78
N PHE A 287 7.55 -2.16 21.93
CA PHE A 287 6.44 -1.85 21.04
C PHE A 287 6.77 -0.74 20.04
N PRO A 288 7.76 -0.95 19.15
CA PRO A 288 8.13 0.02 18.13
C PRO A 288 6.92 0.51 17.35
N LYS A 289 6.85 1.83 17.14
CA LYS A 289 5.79 2.47 16.37
C LYS A 289 6.23 2.74 14.94
N ALA A 290 5.40 2.40 13.97
CA ALA A 290 5.73 2.60 12.58
C ALA A 290 4.57 3.19 11.76
N LEU A 291 4.92 4.07 10.82
CA LEU A 291 4.05 4.43 9.71
C LEU A 291 4.27 3.43 8.57
N MET A 292 3.20 2.89 8.02
CA MET A 292 3.21 1.93 6.92
C MET A 292 2.66 2.59 5.66
N LYS A 293 3.35 2.48 4.51
CA LYS A 293 2.87 2.95 3.20
C LYS A 293 3.01 1.84 2.18
N PHE A 294 1.89 1.32 1.71
CA PHE A 294 1.78 0.24 0.74
C PHE A 294 0.60 0.49 -0.19
N GLY A 295 0.56 -0.16 -1.34
CA GLY A 295 -0.64 -0.23 -2.15
C GLY A 295 -1.84 -0.66 -1.30
N SER A 296 -2.97 -0.01 -1.53
CA SER A 296 -4.14 -0.15 -0.66
C SER A 296 -4.59 -1.60 -0.43
N TRP A 297 -4.36 -2.49 -1.38
CA TRP A 297 -4.77 -3.90 -1.24
C TRP A 297 -3.94 -4.69 -0.22
N HIS A 298 -2.76 -4.21 0.15
CA HIS A 298 -1.88 -4.82 1.16
C HIS A 298 -2.23 -4.43 2.60
N LEU A 299 -3.08 -3.41 2.81
CA LEU A 299 -3.32 -2.86 4.15
C LEU A 299 -4.74 -3.07 4.70
N PHE A 300 -5.57 -3.88 4.03
CA PHE A 300 -6.87 -4.27 4.56
C PHE A 300 -6.75 -5.04 5.88
N GLU A 301 -7.54 -4.69 6.89
CA GLU A 301 -7.82 -5.58 8.00
C GLU A 301 -8.79 -6.69 7.55
N GLY A 302 -8.46 -7.93 7.85
CA GLY A 302 -9.17 -9.10 7.33
C GLY A 302 -8.78 -9.47 5.90
N LEU A 303 -9.72 -9.92 5.09
CA LEU A 303 -9.45 -10.36 3.71
C LEU A 303 -9.45 -9.16 2.75
N SER A 304 -8.34 -9.00 2.03
CA SER A 304 -8.22 -8.01 0.94
C SER A 304 -9.05 -8.39 -0.29
N PRO A 305 -9.12 -7.53 -1.32
CA PRO A 305 -9.69 -7.88 -2.62
C PRO A 305 -9.05 -9.12 -3.27
N THR A 306 -7.77 -9.40 -2.97
CA THR A 306 -7.09 -10.63 -3.42
C THR A 306 -7.48 -11.88 -2.64
N ARG A 307 -8.39 -11.77 -1.66
CA ARG A 307 -8.90 -12.84 -0.77
C ARG A 307 -7.85 -13.47 0.13
N ILE A 308 -6.85 -12.68 0.51
CA ILE A 308 -5.74 -13.09 1.37
C ILE A 308 -5.67 -12.16 2.58
N HIS A 309 -5.23 -12.69 3.72
CA HIS A 309 -4.84 -11.91 4.88
C HIS A 309 -3.50 -11.22 4.61
N THR A 310 -3.53 -9.92 4.58
CA THR A 310 -2.43 -9.06 4.15
C THR A 310 -1.48 -8.71 5.28
N ILE A 311 -0.43 -7.97 4.96
CA ILE A 311 0.48 -7.38 5.94
C ILE A 311 -0.26 -6.42 6.89
N GLY A 312 -1.28 -5.67 6.39
CA GLY A 312 -2.13 -4.81 7.23
C GLY A 312 -2.88 -5.59 8.30
N ASP A 313 -3.55 -6.71 7.92
CA ASP A 313 -4.21 -7.61 8.87
C ASP A 313 -3.22 -8.18 9.89
N PHE A 314 -2.02 -8.56 9.45
CA PHE A 314 -0.99 -9.11 10.31
C PHE A 314 -0.53 -8.12 11.39
N PHE A 315 -0.18 -6.89 11.00
CA PHE A 315 0.26 -5.85 11.94
C PHE A 315 -0.88 -5.32 12.82
N SER A 316 -2.11 -5.30 12.33
CA SER A 316 -3.30 -5.02 13.14
C SER A 316 -3.45 -6.05 14.28
N ASN A 317 -3.19 -7.32 14.03
CA ASN A 317 -3.21 -8.34 15.06
C ASN A 317 -2.03 -8.23 16.05
N ILE A 318 -0.85 -7.81 15.58
CA ILE A 318 0.29 -7.50 16.47
C ILE A 318 -0.04 -6.33 17.39
N ALA A 319 -0.60 -5.23 16.88
CA ALA A 319 -1.00 -4.09 17.68
C ALA A 319 -1.99 -4.50 18.78
N ARG A 320 -3.04 -5.24 18.43
CA ARG A 320 -4.02 -5.76 19.41
C ARG A 320 -3.39 -6.67 20.46
N PHE A 321 -2.47 -7.55 20.04
CA PHE A 321 -1.72 -8.41 20.97
C PHE A 321 -0.90 -7.58 21.97
N ASN A 322 -0.33 -6.47 21.52
CA ASN A 322 0.44 -5.54 22.34
C ASN A 322 -0.45 -4.61 23.20
N GLY A 323 -1.78 -4.68 23.08
CA GLY A 323 -2.73 -3.81 23.79
C GLY A 323 -2.78 -2.39 23.23
N SER A 324 -2.50 -2.22 21.95
CA SER A 324 -2.53 -0.96 21.20
C SER A 324 -3.50 -1.04 20.03
N ASP A 325 -3.74 0.09 19.36
CA ASP A 325 -4.60 0.19 18.19
C ASP A 325 -3.79 0.12 16.89
N PHE A 326 -4.48 -0.15 15.80
CA PHE A 326 -4.04 -0.04 14.43
C PHE A 326 -4.95 0.95 13.72
N LEU A 327 -4.39 1.96 13.06
CA LEU A 327 -5.16 2.95 12.32
C LEU A 327 -4.90 2.80 10.83
N SER A 328 -5.93 2.45 10.07
CA SER A 328 -5.84 2.24 8.62
C SER A 328 -6.56 3.33 7.84
N ILE A 329 -5.86 3.91 6.85
CA ILE A 329 -6.33 5.05 6.04
C ILE A 329 -6.19 4.69 4.56
N TYR A 330 -7.29 4.66 3.82
CA TYR A 330 -7.34 4.40 2.39
C TYR A 330 -7.22 5.70 1.61
N PHE A 331 -6.13 5.89 0.87
CA PHE A 331 -5.99 7.03 -0.03
C PHE A 331 -6.73 6.77 -1.34
N VAL A 332 -7.47 7.77 -1.79
CA VAL A 332 -8.19 7.72 -3.05
C VAL A 332 -8.24 9.08 -3.71
N SER A 333 -8.03 9.13 -5.02
CA SER A 333 -8.26 10.30 -5.86
C SER A 333 -9.58 10.19 -6.62
N ARG A 334 -10.05 11.32 -7.15
CA ARG A 334 -11.15 11.31 -8.11
C ARG A 334 -10.61 10.82 -9.45
N PRO A 335 -11.15 9.74 -10.01
CA PRO A 335 -10.72 9.24 -11.30
C PRO A 335 -11.11 10.22 -12.43
N GLU A 336 -10.27 10.34 -13.44
CA GLU A 336 -10.55 11.17 -14.64
C GLU A 336 -11.79 10.70 -15.40
N ASN A 337 -12.01 9.40 -15.46
CA ASN A 337 -13.20 8.78 -16.06
C ASN A 337 -13.98 7.96 -15.02
N PRO A 338 -14.94 8.58 -14.30
CA PRO A 338 -15.71 7.90 -13.25
C PRO A 338 -16.49 6.68 -13.74
N GLU A 339 -17.01 6.69 -14.98
CA GLU A 339 -17.81 5.57 -15.51
C GLU A 339 -16.98 4.31 -15.73
N GLU A 340 -15.72 4.47 -16.13
CA GLU A 340 -14.80 3.36 -16.35
C GLU A 340 -14.26 2.86 -15.01
N SER A 341 -13.84 3.76 -14.15
CA SER A 341 -13.31 3.44 -12.83
C SER A 341 -14.35 2.83 -11.88
N MET A 342 -15.65 3.14 -12.06
CA MET A 342 -16.71 2.51 -11.28
C MET A 342 -16.84 0.99 -11.52
N LYS A 343 -16.25 0.44 -12.59
CA LYS A 343 -16.23 -1.01 -12.80
C LYS A 343 -15.35 -1.72 -11.77
N ASP A 344 -14.26 -1.09 -11.39
CA ASP A 344 -13.24 -1.69 -10.52
C ASP A 344 -13.29 -1.12 -9.09
N TYR A 345 -13.66 0.16 -8.94
CA TYR A 345 -13.65 0.89 -7.65
C TYR A 345 -15.01 1.43 -7.24
N GLY A 346 -16.10 0.88 -7.79
CA GLY A 346 -17.45 1.36 -7.52
C GLY A 346 -17.87 1.34 -6.05
N PHE A 347 -17.21 0.52 -5.22
CA PHE A 347 -17.45 0.45 -3.78
C PHE A 347 -16.96 1.69 -3.00
N ILE A 348 -16.03 2.49 -3.55
CA ILE A 348 -15.53 3.72 -2.94
C ILE A 348 -16.38 4.93 -3.35
N TRP A 349 -16.94 4.88 -4.56
CA TRP A 349 -17.63 6.01 -5.18
C TRP A 349 -18.68 6.69 -4.29
N PRO A 350 -19.53 5.97 -3.54
CA PRO A 350 -20.51 6.61 -2.66
C PRO A 350 -19.90 7.54 -1.61
N PHE A 351 -18.65 7.32 -1.23
CA PHE A 351 -17.98 8.13 -0.21
C PHE A 351 -17.30 9.37 -0.78
N ILE A 352 -17.02 9.41 -2.08
CA ILE A 352 -16.22 10.48 -2.71
C ILE A 352 -16.97 11.25 -3.81
N SER A 353 -18.13 10.77 -4.26
CA SER A 353 -18.87 11.35 -5.40
C SER A 353 -19.20 12.84 -5.24
N ASP A 354 -19.51 13.25 -4.03
CA ASP A 354 -19.96 14.61 -3.72
C ASP A 354 -18.85 15.49 -3.13
N LEU A 355 -17.63 14.95 -2.93
CA LEU A 355 -16.49 15.74 -2.47
C LEU A 355 -15.96 16.63 -3.60
N ASP A 356 -15.49 17.82 -3.26
CA ASP A 356 -14.88 18.74 -4.24
C ASP A 356 -13.54 18.19 -4.72
N PRO A 357 -13.34 18.00 -6.03
CA PRO A 357 -12.08 17.48 -6.57
C PRO A 357 -10.87 18.42 -6.37
N GLY A 358 -11.09 19.66 -5.97
CA GLY A 358 -10.05 20.62 -5.61
C GLY A 358 -9.62 20.58 -4.14
N GLU A 359 -10.31 19.79 -3.30
CA GLU A 359 -10.11 19.77 -1.86
C GLU A 359 -9.61 18.42 -1.37
N LEU A 360 -8.99 18.43 -0.17
CA LEU A 360 -8.65 17.21 0.57
C LEU A 360 -9.72 16.97 1.64
N ALA A 361 -10.12 15.71 1.79
CA ALA A 361 -11.12 15.36 2.79
C ALA A 361 -10.81 14.00 3.44
N LEU A 362 -11.25 13.84 4.68
CA LEU A 362 -11.22 12.58 5.41
C LEU A 362 -12.64 12.10 5.66
N VAL A 363 -12.94 10.84 5.36
CA VAL A 363 -14.21 10.20 5.70
C VAL A 363 -13.95 9.12 6.74
N ASP A 364 -14.58 9.23 7.90
CA ASP A 364 -14.49 8.20 8.97
C ASP A 364 -15.47 7.06 8.66
N LEU A 365 -14.91 5.91 8.26
CA LEU A 365 -15.69 4.73 7.91
C LEU A 365 -16.26 3.97 9.11
N ARG A 366 -15.73 4.18 10.31
CA ARG A 366 -16.11 3.43 11.52
C ARG A 366 -17.56 3.65 11.90
N GLU A 367 -18.10 4.85 11.62
CA GLU A 367 -19.50 5.17 11.88
C GLU A 367 -20.45 4.40 10.95
N PHE A 368 -19.99 4.00 9.77
CA PHE A 368 -20.76 3.18 8.83
C PHE A 368 -20.83 1.69 9.24
N ARG A 369 -19.98 1.24 10.15
CA ARG A 369 -19.99 -0.11 10.75
C ARG A 369 -21.15 -0.29 11.73
N ARG A 370 -21.63 0.81 12.32
CA ARG A 370 -22.66 0.78 13.37
C ARG A 370 -24.02 0.41 12.80
N TYR A 371 -24.69 -0.55 13.41
CA TYR A 371 -26.10 -0.78 13.17
C TYR A 371 -26.91 0.31 13.90
N PRO A 372 -27.85 1.04 13.28
CA PRO A 372 -28.55 0.77 12.03
C PRO A 372 -27.93 1.42 10.76
N ASN A 373 -26.84 2.17 10.86
CA ASN A 373 -26.24 2.90 9.73
C ASN A 373 -25.91 1.97 8.57
N ARG A 374 -25.43 0.76 8.86
CA ARG A 374 -25.19 -0.29 7.88
C ARG A 374 -26.45 -0.61 7.05
N ALA A 375 -27.60 -0.68 7.67
CA ALA A 375 -28.85 -0.97 6.98
C ALA A 375 -29.25 0.18 6.02
N LEU A 376 -28.92 1.44 6.37
CA LEU A 376 -29.12 2.60 5.49
C LEU A 376 -28.21 2.52 4.26
N VAL A 377 -26.97 2.14 4.44
CA VAL A 377 -26.01 1.96 3.34
C VAL A 377 -26.47 0.84 2.40
N GLU A 378 -26.87 -0.31 2.96
CA GLU A 378 -27.38 -1.45 2.18
C GLU A 378 -28.62 -1.11 1.37
N LYS A 379 -29.47 -0.20 1.87
CA LYS A 379 -30.67 0.28 1.19
C LYS A 379 -30.38 1.35 0.15
N ALA A 380 -29.50 2.33 0.46
CA ALA A 380 -29.13 3.41 -0.45
C ALA A 380 -28.44 2.89 -1.71
N ALA A 381 -27.78 1.74 -1.60
CA ALA A 381 -27.00 1.12 -2.68
C ALA A 381 -27.83 0.56 -3.86
N GLY A 382 -29.15 0.37 -3.73
CA GLY A 382 -30.00 -0.13 -4.81
C GLY A 382 -29.67 -1.51 -5.38
N ASP A 383 -30.43 -1.98 -6.39
CA ASP A 383 -30.31 -3.37 -6.88
C ASP A 383 -29.10 -3.65 -7.79
N GLU A 384 -28.60 -2.67 -8.52
CA GLU A 384 -27.38 -2.84 -9.36
C GLU A 384 -26.11 -2.89 -8.51
N TRP A 385 -26.08 -2.15 -7.43
CA TRP A 385 -24.99 -2.17 -6.46
C TRP A 385 -24.95 -3.47 -5.65
N LYS A 386 -26.04 -4.20 -5.53
CA LYS A 386 -26.11 -5.46 -4.77
C LYS A 386 -25.17 -6.54 -5.30
N LYS A 387 -24.77 -6.52 -6.55
CA LYS A 387 -23.89 -7.54 -7.13
C LYS A 387 -22.39 -7.26 -6.91
N LEU A 388 -21.99 -5.99 -7.05
CA LEU A 388 -20.61 -5.55 -6.82
C LEU A 388 -20.36 -5.24 -5.34
N TYR A 389 -21.37 -4.79 -4.66
CA TYR A 389 -21.34 -4.11 -3.39
C TYR A 389 -21.31 -5.00 -2.15
N LYS A 390 -21.86 -6.21 -2.19
CA LYS A 390 -22.00 -7.02 -0.98
C LYS A 390 -20.68 -7.43 -0.36
N GLU A 391 -19.65 -7.67 -1.17
CA GLU A 391 -18.36 -8.11 -0.65
C GLU A 391 -17.36 -6.95 -0.51
N ASP A 392 -17.24 -6.09 -1.52
CA ASP A 392 -16.16 -5.09 -1.55
C ASP A 392 -16.46 -3.86 -0.70
N PHE A 393 -17.71 -3.42 -0.62
CA PHE A 393 -18.09 -2.37 0.32
C PHE A 393 -17.93 -2.78 1.79
N VAL A 394 -18.43 -3.96 2.16
CA VAL A 394 -18.26 -4.49 3.52
C VAL A 394 -16.78 -4.64 3.82
N ARG A 395 -16.01 -5.14 2.86
CA ARG A 395 -14.56 -5.28 2.97
C ARG A 395 -13.88 -3.93 3.18
N LEU A 396 -14.24 -2.87 2.43
CA LEU A 396 -13.70 -1.53 2.62
C LEU A 396 -14.04 -1.00 4.01
N VAL A 397 -15.32 -0.96 4.37
CA VAL A 397 -15.81 -0.36 5.62
C VAL A 397 -15.26 -1.07 6.86
N TYR A 398 -14.98 -2.37 6.79
CA TYR A 398 -14.37 -3.12 7.89
C TYR A 398 -12.87 -3.30 7.76
N GLY A 399 -12.31 -3.11 6.57
CA GLY A 399 -10.90 -3.26 6.29
C GLY A 399 -10.09 -1.97 6.45
N TYR A 400 -10.76 -0.81 6.49
CA TYR A 400 -10.13 0.49 6.71
C TYR A 400 -10.95 1.34 7.68
N ASP A 401 -10.26 2.13 8.50
CA ASP A 401 -10.92 3.05 9.44
C ASP A 401 -11.35 4.34 8.76
N MET A 402 -10.58 4.82 7.80
CA MET A 402 -10.80 6.11 7.15
C MET A 402 -10.51 6.04 5.66
N ILE A 403 -11.17 6.90 4.88
CA ILE A 403 -10.77 7.25 3.51
C ILE A 403 -10.15 8.64 3.56
N PHE A 404 -8.97 8.79 2.97
CA PHE A 404 -8.35 10.09 2.69
C PHE A 404 -8.52 10.40 1.21
N PHE A 405 -9.43 11.31 0.90
CA PHE A 405 -9.66 11.79 -0.45
C PHE A 405 -8.63 12.88 -0.78
N VAL A 406 -7.84 12.66 -1.83
CA VAL A 406 -6.74 13.55 -2.24
C VAL A 406 -7.10 14.47 -3.41
N GLY A 407 -8.39 14.63 -3.70
CA GLY A 407 -8.86 15.46 -4.82
C GLY A 407 -8.65 14.77 -6.17
N THR A 408 -8.30 15.55 -7.19
CA THR A 408 -7.96 14.99 -8.51
C THR A 408 -6.58 14.35 -8.47
N ALA A 409 -6.44 13.19 -9.11
CA ALA A 409 -5.15 12.50 -9.24
C ALA A 409 -4.10 13.43 -9.87
N ARG A 410 -2.88 13.37 -9.35
CA ARG A 410 -1.73 14.10 -9.89
C ARG A 410 -0.67 13.09 -10.29
N SER A 411 -0.34 13.04 -11.58
CA SER A 411 0.69 12.12 -12.07
C SER A 411 2.04 12.43 -11.42
N ALA A 412 2.72 11.39 -10.99
CA ALA A 412 4.08 11.50 -10.47
C ALA A 412 5.08 11.92 -11.56
N SER A 413 6.19 12.52 -11.15
CA SER A 413 7.29 12.91 -12.03
C SER A 413 8.42 11.88 -12.04
N PHE A 414 9.15 11.81 -13.15
CA PHE A 414 10.21 10.83 -13.38
C PHE A 414 11.41 11.48 -14.08
N GLU A 415 11.83 12.64 -13.62
CA GLU A 415 13.01 13.35 -14.20
C GLU A 415 14.31 12.63 -13.81
N THR A 416 14.37 12.06 -12.61
CA THR A 416 15.56 11.36 -12.12
C THR A 416 15.78 10.01 -12.82
N VAL A 417 14.72 9.21 -12.92
CA VAL A 417 14.71 7.90 -13.59
C VAL A 417 13.51 7.89 -14.53
N PRO A 418 13.67 8.35 -15.79
CA PRO A 418 12.57 8.34 -16.74
C PRO A 418 11.96 6.94 -16.87
N PRO A 419 10.63 6.85 -17.04
CA PRO A 419 10.00 5.58 -17.33
C PRO A 419 10.57 5.01 -18.63
N PRO A 420 10.56 3.69 -18.83
CA PRO A 420 10.92 3.10 -20.11
C PRO A 420 9.99 3.61 -21.21
N ASP A 421 10.52 3.78 -22.42
CA ASP A 421 9.80 4.20 -23.62
C ASP A 421 8.71 3.20 -24.03
#